data_523a80aa244bf26b1a7931ca7e06eac0
#
_entry.id   523a80aa244bf26b1a7931ca7e06eac0
#
_cell.length_a   1.000
_cell.length_b   1.000
_cell.length_c   1.000
_cell.angle_alpha   90.00
_cell.angle_beta   90.00
_cell.angle_gamma   90.00
#
_symmetry.space_group_name_H-M   'P 1'
#
loop_
_entity.id
_entity.type
_entity.pdbx_description
1 polymer ?
#
loop_
_entity_poly.entity_id
_entity_poly.type
_entity_poly.pdbx_seq_one_letter_code
_entity_poly.pdbx_strand_id
1 'polypeptide(L)'
;MTMSNVDLVKGVYAAFGVGDVPKVLGAMHPQIQWTETAGFKYGGVYSSPQAVLENVFARIQVDFESFSIDVERLLDAGNVIVMQGHYVAKGKATGKSVRAAVAHILEISDGKIVRFDQYVDSATINPIIGA
;
A
#
# COMPACT_ATOMS: atom_id res chain seq x y z
N MET A 1 -27.33 -3.05 -0.85
CA MET A 1 -26.72 -1.90 -0.17
C MET A 1 -25.31 -1.69 -0.65
N THR A 2 -24.97 -0.44 -0.88
CA THR A 2 -23.61 -0.07 -1.29
C THR A 2 -22.72 0.00 -0.05
N MET A 3 -21.54 -0.60 -0.14
CA MET A 3 -20.52 -0.47 0.91
C MET A 3 -20.01 0.97 0.96
N SER A 4 -19.79 1.52 2.15
CA SER A 4 -19.17 2.84 2.29
C SER A 4 -17.70 2.80 1.81
N ASN A 5 -17.17 3.95 1.39
CA ASN A 5 -15.78 4.01 0.94
C ASN A 5 -14.79 3.62 2.03
N VAL A 6 -15.04 4.03 3.27
CA VAL A 6 -14.17 3.65 4.39
C VAL A 6 -14.23 2.16 4.67
N ASP A 7 -15.38 1.52 4.54
CA ASP A 7 -15.51 0.07 4.72
C ASP A 7 -14.82 -0.69 3.57
N LEU A 8 -14.93 -0.19 2.34
CA LEU A 8 -14.18 -0.74 1.21
C LEU A 8 -12.68 -0.74 1.52
N VAL A 9 -12.15 0.37 1.98
CA VAL A 9 -10.71 0.52 2.30
C VAL A 9 -10.31 -0.40 3.46
N LYS A 10 -11.13 -0.49 4.51
CA LYS A 10 -10.89 -1.46 5.60
C LYS A 10 -10.76 -2.89 5.06
N GLY A 11 -11.64 -3.27 4.13
CA GLY A 11 -11.61 -4.58 3.51
C GLY A 11 -10.35 -4.81 2.68
N VAL A 12 -9.84 -3.78 2.02
CA VAL A 12 -8.59 -3.87 1.24
C VAL A 12 -7.40 -4.12 2.16
N TYR A 13 -7.27 -3.39 3.26
CA TYR A 13 -6.18 -3.62 4.21
C TYR A 13 -6.27 -4.98 4.89
N ALA A 14 -7.48 -5.43 5.23
CA ALA A 14 -7.69 -6.77 5.79
C ALA A 14 -7.27 -7.86 4.79
N ALA A 15 -7.63 -7.70 3.52
CA ALA A 15 -7.22 -8.63 2.46
C ALA A 15 -5.71 -8.66 2.27
N PHE A 16 -5.06 -7.50 2.27
CA PHE A 16 -3.61 -7.41 2.18
C PHE A 16 -2.94 -8.14 3.37
N GLY A 17 -3.48 -7.95 4.57
CA GLY A 17 -2.94 -8.56 5.79
C GLY A 17 -2.98 -10.08 5.82
N VAL A 18 -3.91 -10.69 5.08
CA VAL A 18 -4.02 -12.17 4.98
C VAL A 18 -3.49 -12.70 3.64
N GLY A 19 -2.86 -11.85 2.84
CA GLY A 19 -2.27 -12.26 1.57
C GLY A 19 -3.28 -12.50 0.46
N ASP A 20 -4.51 -11.99 0.58
CA ASP A 20 -5.53 -12.10 -0.48
C ASP A 20 -5.30 -11.03 -1.55
N VAL A 21 -4.25 -11.23 -2.35
CA VAL A 21 -3.86 -10.31 -3.42
C VAL A 21 -4.96 -10.14 -4.46
N PRO A 22 -5.65 -11.20 -4.94
CA PRO A 22 -6.74 -11.03 -5.90
C PRO A 22 -7.82 -10.06 -5.41
N LYS A 23 -8.18 -10.09 -4.13
CA LYS A 23 -9.17 -9.17 -3.57
C LYS A 23 -8.65 -7.72 -3.56
N VAL A 24 -7.38 -7.51 -3.23
CA VAL A 24 -6.75 -6.18 -3.26
C VAL A 24 -6.77 -5.63 -4.69
N LEU A 25 -6.33 -6.41 -5.68
CA LEU A 25 -6.32 -6.00 -7.08
C LEU A 25 -7.72 -5.76 -7.61
N GLY A 26 -8.69 -6.58 -7.20
CA GLY A 26 -10.09 -6.45 -7.62
C GLY A 26 -10.77 -5.17 -7.13
N ALA A 27 -10.24 -4.54 -6.08
CA ALA A 27 -10.71 -3.25 -5.59
C ALA A 27 -10.17 -2.07 -6.41
N MET A 28 -9.19 -2.29 -7.28
CA MET A 28 -8.58 -1.25 -8.09
C MET A 28 -9.33 -1.05 -9.41
N HIS A 29 -9.49 0.21 -9.80
CA HIS A 29 -9.94 0.54 -11.14
C HIS A 29 -8.90 0.06 -12.15
N PRO A 30 -9.30 -0.45 -13.35
CA PRO A 30 -8.34 -0.89 -14.37
C PRO A 30 -7.35 0.17 -14.80
N GLN A 31 -7.71 1.45 -14.68
CA GLN A 31 -6.85 2.60 -15.01
C GLN A 31 -6.38 3.34 -13.76
N ILE A 32 -6.20 2.63 -12.65
CA ILE A 32 -5.71 3.22 -11.40
C ILE A 32 -4.40 3.99 -11.63
N GLN A 33 -4.24 5.09 -10.93
CA GLN A 33 -2.96 5.77 -10.81
C GLN A 33 -2.41 5.48 -9.40
N TRP A 34 -1.41 4.64 -9.34
CA TRP A 34 -0.76 4.22 -8.09
C TRP A 34 0.61 4.86 -8.00
N THR A 35 0.83 5.71 -6.99
CA THR A 35 2.11 6.40 -6.80
C THR A 35 2.77 5.93 -5.52
N GLU A 36 4.01 5.43 -5.64
CA GLU A 36 4.89 5.16 -4.52
C GLU A 36 5.84 6.34 -4.34
N THR A 37 6.16 6.67 -3.08
CA THR A 37 7.04 7.81 -2.73
C THR A 37 8.32 7.80 -3.53
N ALA A 38 8.66 8.93 -4.14
CA ALA A 38 9.82 9.04 -5.03
C ALA A 38 11.15 8.66 -4.36
N GLY A 39 11.29 8.90 -3.04
CA GLY A 39 12.48 8.53 -2.29
C GLY A 39 12.55 7.07 -1.85
N PHE A 40 11.46 6.32 -1.98
CA PHE A 40 11.41 4.90 -1.65
C PHE A 40 11.95 4.07 -2.81
N LYS A 41 12.49 2.87 -2.48
CA LYS A 41 13.06 1.97 -3.49
C LYS A 41 12.11 1.69 -4.65
N TYR A 42 10.80 1.59 -4.37
CA TYR A 42 9.78 1.32 -5.38
C TYR A 42 9.17 2.61 -5.97
N GLY A 43 9.77 3.76 -5.69
CA GLY A 43 9.24 5.05 -6.12
C GLY A 43 8.91 5.11 -7.60
N GLY A 44 7.74 5.64 -7.92
CA GLY A 44 7.25 5.74 -9.29
C GLY A 44 5.74 5.74 -9.37
N VAL A 45 5.23 5.81 -10.60
CA VAL A 45 3.80 5.77 -10.90
C VAL A 45 3.50 4.50 -11.69
N TYR A 46 2.49 3.77 -11.23
CA TYR A 46 2.05 2.50 -11.83
C TYR A 46 0.58 2.66 -12.24
N SER A 47 0.25 2.36 -13.48
CA SER A 47 -1.02 2.80 -14.09
C SER A 47 -2.00 1.65 -14.35
N SER A 48 -1.82 0.51 -13.72
CA SER A 48 -2.75 -0.62 -13.81
C SER A 48 -2.60 -1.54 -12.60
N PRO A 49 -3.62 -2.34 -12.26
CA PRO A 49 -3.47 -3.37 -11.22
C PRO A 49 -2.32 -4.33 -11.49
N GLN A 50 -2.11 -4.72 -12.76
CA GLN A 50 -1.02 -5.61 -13.14
C GLN A 50 0.35 -4.97 -12.88
N ALA A 51 0.50 -3.67 -13.20
CA ALA A 51 1.75 -2.95 -12.95
C ALA A 51 2.04 -2.87 -11.44
N VAL A 52 1.01 -2.66 -10.61
CA VAL A 52 1.16 -2.66 -9.14
C VAL A 52 1.57 -4.04 -8.64
N LEU A 53 0.95 -5.08 -9.14
CA LEU A 53 1.29 -6.46 -8.77
C LEU A 53 2.77 -6.76 -9.07
N GLU A 54 3.22 -6.47 -10.29
CA GLU A 54 4.57 -6.82 -10.75
C GLU A 54 5.66 -5.94 -10.13
N ASN A 55 5.38 -4.66 -9.94
CA ASN A 55 6.41 -3.68 -9.57
C ASN A 55 6.38 -3.28 -8.10
N VAL A 56 5.32 -3.60 -7.37
CA VAL A 56 5.20 -3.30 -5.94
C VAL A 56 5.04 -4.59 -5.15
N PHE A 57 3.94 -5.31 -5.31
CA PHE A 57 3.64 -6.48 -4.46
C PHE A 57 4.63 -7.61 -4.66
N ALA A 58 5.02 -7.93 -5.90
CA ALA A 58 6.00 -8.96 -6.17
C ALA A 58 7.39 -8.59 -5.63
N ARG A 59 7.75 -7.30 -5.67
CA ARG A 59 9.03 -6.83 -5.13
C ARG A 59 9.07 -6.90 -3.61
N ILE A 60 7.95 -6.68 -2.93
CA ILE A 60 7.86 -6.89 -1.47
C ILE A 60 8.26 -8.32 -1.11
N GLN A 61 7.78 -9.31 -1.86
CA GLN A 61 8.13 -10.72 -1.63
C GLN A 61 9.61 -11.01 -1.82
N VAL A 62 10.29 -10.26 -2.69
CA VAL A 62 11.73 -10.42 -2.94
C VAL A 62 12.57 -9.73 -1.87
N ASP A 63 12.21 -8.51 -1.49
CA ASP A 63 13.04 -7.66 -0.64
C ASP A 63 12.81 -7.87 0.87
N PHE A 64 11.61 -8.31 1.26
CA PHE A 64 11.24 -8.43 2.66
C PHE A 64 11.03 -9.90 3.07
N GLU A 65 11.57 -10.25 4.23
CA GLU A 65 11.26 -11.52 4.90
C GLU A 65 9.86 -11.48 5.50
N SER A 66 9.50 -10.34 6.08
CA SER A 66 8.15 -10.05 6.57
C SER A 66 7.80 -8.61 6.31
N PHE A 67 6.53 -8.36 6.01
CA PHE A 67 5.99 -7.03 5.73
C PHE A 67 4.53 -7.00 6.15
N SER A 68 4.19 -6.05 7.01
CA SER A 68 2.81 -5.82 7.40
C SER A 68 2.53 -4.34 7.55
N ILE A 69 1.26 -3.98 7.46
CA ILE A 69 0.79 -2.61 7.63
C ILE A 69 0.01 -2.56 8.95
N ASP A 70 0.54 -1.79 9.91
CA ASP A 70 -0.17 -1.47 11.13
C ASP A 70 -1.03 -0.23 10.87
N VAL A 71 -2.32 -0.46 10.61
CA VAL A 71 -3.29 0.61 10.34
C VAL A 71 -3.71 1.20 11.68
N GLU A 72 -3.26 2.42 11.97
CA GLU A 72 -3.59 3.06 13.23
C GLU A 72 -4.92 3.81 13.15
N ARG A 73 -5.20 4.49 12.03
CA ARG A 73 -6.50 5.12 11.80
C ARG A 73 -6.78 5.32 10.32
N LEU A 74 -8.08 5.36 10.00
CA LEU A 74 -8.58 5.76 8.71
C LEU A 74 -9.36 7.05 8.87
N LEU A 75 -9.06 8.04 8.04
CA LEU A 75 -9.76 9.33 8.02
C LEU A 75 -10.70 9.33 6.82
N ASP A 76 -11.98 9.52 7.09
CA ASP A 76 -13.04 9.49 6.07
C ASP A 76 -13.31 10.91 5.57
N ALA A 77 -12.84 11.23 4.37
CA ALA A 77 -13.11 12.50 3.69
C ALA A 77 -14.06 12.30 2.49
N GLY A 78 -14.99 11.37 2.58
CA GLY A 78 -15.97 11.10 1.55
C GLY A 78 -15.42 10.16 0.48
N ASN A 79 -15.09 10.69 -0.69
CA ASN A 79 -14.48 9.91 -1.76
C ASN A 79 -12.96 9.81 -1.66
N VAL A 80 -12.36 10.41 -0.65
CA VAL A 80 -10.93 10.28 -0.32
C VAL A 80 -10.81 9.73 1.08
N ILE A 81 -10.08 8.62 1.21
CA ILE A 81 -9.81 7.98 2.50
C ILE A 81 -8.30 8.07 2.76
N VAL A 82 -7.92 8.50 3.96
CA VAL A 82 -6.52 8.57 4.35
C VAL A 82 -6.23 7.50 5.40
N MET A 83 -5.25 6.65 5.12
CA MET A 83 -4.71 5.71 6.11
C MET A 83 -3.47 6.32 6.74
N GLN A 84 -3.39 6.30 8.05
CA GLN A 84 -2.19 6.64 8.80
C GLN A 84 -1.78 5.43 9.63
N GLY A 85 -0.51 5.06 9.56
CA GLY A 85 -0.01 3.91 10.28
C GLY A 85 1.49 3.74 10.12
N HIS A 86 1.93 2.49 10.21
CA HIS A 86 3.33 2.11 10.07
C HIS A 86 3.46 0.85 9.22
N TYR A 87 4.52 0.77 8.44
CA TYR A 87 5.01 -0.50 7.93
C TYR A 87 5.85 -1.15 9.02
N VAL A 88 5.55 -2.41 9.32
CA VAL A 88 6.35 -3.23 10.24
C VAL A 88 6.99 -4.31 9.37
N ALA A 89 8.30 -4.24 9.23
CA ALA A 89 8.97 -5.01 8.19
C ALA A 89 10.36 -5.47 8.61
N LYS A 90 10.80 -6.59 8.02
CA LYS A 90 12.15 -7.13 8.14
C LYS A 90 12.70 -7.33 6.74
N GLY A 91 13.88 -6.77 6.47
CA GLY A 91 14.58 -6.93 5.20
C GLY A 91 15.20 -8.30 5.07
N LYS A 92 15.03 -8.94 3.90
CA LYS A 92 15.57 -10.28 3.66
C LYS A 92 17.10 -10.27 3.60
N ALA A 93 17.68 -9.31 2.88
CA ALA A 93 19.13 -9.25 2.67
C ALA A 93 19.89 -8.83 3.93
N THR A 94 19.34 -7.95 4.76
CA THR A 94 20.03 -7.36 5.92
C THR A 94 19.66 -8.04 7.23
N GLY A 95 18.49 -8.69 7.29
CA GLY A 95 17.94 -9.23 8.54
C GLY A 95 17.49 -8.16 9.54
N LYS A 96 17.47 -6.88 9.14
CA LYS A 96 17.10 -5.77 10.00
C LYS A 96 15.60 -5.53 9.96
N SER A 97 15.03 -5.18 11.12
CA SER A 97 13.62 -4.86 11.26
C SER A 97 13.43 -3.38 11.55
N VAL A 98 12.33 -2.81 11.02
CA VAL A 98 11.97 -1.42 11.27
C VAL A 98 10.46 -1.27 11.44
N ARG A 99 10.10 -0.13 12.01
CA ARG A 99 8.75 0.40 12.05
C ARG A 99 8.81 1.78 11.38
N ALA A 100 8.31 1.89 10.15
CA ALA A 100 8.40 3.10 9.33
C ALA A 100 7.03 3.77 9.22
N ALA A 101 6.93 5.04 9.57
CA ALA A 101 5.70 5.80 9.44
C ALA A 101 5.26 5.88 7.98
N VAL A 102 3.96 5.74 7.74
CA VAL A 102 3.39 5.77 6.41
C VAL A 102 1.98 6.36 6.42
N ALA A 103 1.64 7.04 5.35
CA ALA A 103 0.27 7.43 5.05
C ALA A 103 -0.05 7.05 3.60
N HIS A 104 -1.28 6.59 3.38
CA HIS A 104 -1.83 6.37 2.05
C HIS A 104 -3.03 7.29 1.85
N ILE A 105 -3.12 7.91 0.69
CA ILE A 105 -4.30 8.68 0.28
C ILE A 105 -4.95 7.93 -0.86
N LEU A 106 -6.19 7.47 -0.65
CA LEU A 106 -6.94 6.67 -1.60
C LEU A 106 -8.17 7.45 -2.07
N GLU A 107 -8.28 7.64 -3.38
CA GLU A 107 -9.49 8.21 -3.99
C GLU A 107 -10.35 7.08 -4.53
N ILE A 108 -11.63 7.10 -4.16
CA ILE A 108 -12.60 6.07 -4.51
C ILE A 108 -13.65 6.67 -5.44
N SER A 109 -13.98 5.95 -6.50
CA SER A 109 -15.07 6.29 -7.41
C SER A 109 -15.79 5.02 -7.82
N ASP A 110 -17.11 5.02 -7.69
CA ASP A 110 -17.98 3.88 -8.06
C ASP A 110 -17.48 2.54 -7.48
N GLY A 111 -17.10 2.54 -6.21
CA GLY A 111 -16.66 1.34 -5.51
C GLY A 111 -15.29 0.81 -5.92
N LYS A 112 -14.48 1.62 -6.60
CA LYS A 112 -13.12 1.25 -7.01
C LYS A 112 -12.12 2.31 -6.59
N ILE A 113 -10.90 1.87 -6.28
CA ILE A 113 -9.78 2.78 -6.03
C ILE A 113 -9.27 3.29 -7.36
N VAL A 114 -9.41 4.58 -7.62
CA VAL A 114 -8.97 5.21 -8.87
C VAL A 114 -7.61 5.87 -8.74
N ARG A 115 -7.23 6.24 -7.52
CA ARG A 115 -5.94 6.84 -7.23
C ARG A 115 -5.45 6.40 -5.85
N PHE A 116 -4.16 6.13 -5.76
CA PHE A 116 -3.47 5.77 -4.52
C PHE A 116 -2.13 6.49 -4.49
N ASP A 117 -1.89 7.25 -3.42
CA ASP A 117 -0.61 7.93 -3.18
C ASP A 117 -0.03 7.45 -1.85
N GLN A 118 1.20 6.93 -1.89
CA GLN A 118 1.93 6.52 -0.70
C GLN A 118 2.90 7.61 -0.27
N TYR A 119 2.93 7.89 1.03
CA TYR A 119 3.93 8.75 1.66
C TYR A 119 4.57 7.96 2.81
N VAL A 120 5.78 7.47 2.60
CA VAL A 120 6.48 6.61 3.57
C VAL A 120 7.77 7.28 4.03
N ASP A 121 8.16 7.03 5.26
CA ASP A 121 9.48 7.38 5.78
C ASP A 121 10.54 6.51 5.10
N SER A 122 10.98 6.95 3.92
CA SER A 122 11.92 6.21 3.09
C SER A 122 13.32 6.13 3.71
N ALA A 123 13.71 7.13 4.50
CA ALA A 123 15.00 7.11 5.20
C ALA A 123 15.08 5.96 6.23
N THR A 124 13.95 5.57 6.81
CA THR A 124 13.87 4.46 7.76
C THR A 124 13.78 3.10 7.06
N ILE A 125 12.97 2.99 5.99
CA ILE A 125 12.70 1.68 5.39
C ILE A 125 13.75 1.26 4.35
N ASN A 126 14.27 2.19 3.55
CA ASN A 126 15.23 1.86 2.50
C ASN A 126 16.48 1.10 2.99
N PRO A 127 17.10 1.46 4.12
CA PRO A 127 18.33 0.78 4.56
C PRO A 127 18.15 -0.73 4.80
N ILE A 128 16.98 -1.18 5.22
CA ILE A 128 16.78 -2.60 5.50
C ILE A 128 16.62 -3.46 4.24
N ILE A 129 16.42 -2.84 3.09
CA ILE A 129 16.32 -3.52 1.79
C ILE A 129 17.43 -3.10 0.83
N GLY A 130 18.51 -2.53 1.35
CA GLY A 130 19.70 -2.21 0.57
C GLY A 130 19.53 -1.00 -0.36
N ALA A 131 18.70 -0.07 0.02
CA ALA A 131 18.46 1.14 -0.79
C ALA A 131 18.75 2.43 -0.02
#